data_17492f145d1e6a6dbefa051eff5b9361
#
_entry.id   17492f145d1e6a6dbefa051eff5b9361
#
_cell.length_a   1.000
_cell.length_b   1.000
_cell.length_c   1.000
_cell.angle_alpha   90.00
_cell.angle_beta   90.00
_cell.angle_gamma   90.00
#
_symmetry.space_group_name_H-M   'P 1'
#
loop_
_entity.id
_entity.type
_entity.pdbx_description
1 polymer ?
#
loop_
_entity_poly.entity_id
_entity_poly.type
_entity_poly.pdbx_seq_one_letter_code
_entity_poly.pdbx_strand_id
1 'polypeptide(L)'
;MLSAGLALVYPEPARAIQIPSSLSRTDLDDVTQILGHSTATKFLSNPYSLGGYSGFEVGVTTEFVDTTDLSNLGSGTEKDSSFQYNRISIGKGLFGDGDVFIHFIPFSSSNEVSEYGGLFKWNFYQAKFLPLSLSAVGHYNSINVDDSFVNEIFGWSLMGGITLRQFSLYWGTGSQRARSTFSSQVLDLTDPNITLNSTNTFITRSSQSHSYVGAQIEISSLFLAAQIDRYQEPVYSAKIGVRF
;
A
#
# COMPACT_ATOMS: atom_id res chain seq x y z
N MET A 1 32.32 -17.72 24.72
CA MET A 1 32.07 -17.55 23.29
C MET A 1 30.65 -18.01 23.03
N LEU A 2 29.68 -17.10 22.98
CA LEU A 2 28.33 -17.39 22.56
C LEU A 2 28.23 -17.11 21.04
N SER A 3 28.11 -18.13 20.23
CA SER A 3 27.80 -18.00 18.82
C SER A 3 26.29 -17.77 18.69
N ALA A 4 25.86 -16.53 18.49
CA ALA A 4 24.50 -16.22 18.10
C ALA A 4 24.34 -16.61 16.62
N GLY A 5 23.71 -17.76 16.37
CA GLY A 5 23.30 -18.17 15.04
C GLY A 5 22.21 -17.21 14.54
N LEU A 6 22.54 -16.36 13.57
CA LEU A 6 21.55 -15.62 12.80
C LEU A 6 20.79 -16.66 11.94
N ALA A 7 19.60 -17.04 12.38
CA ALA A 7 18.68 -17.77 11.51
C ALA A 7 18.25 -16.80 10.41
N LEU A 8 18.78 -16.99 9.19
CA LEU A 8 18.26 -16.37 8.00
C LEU A 8 16.84 -16.93 7.79
N VAL A 9 15.85 -16.17 8.21
CA VAL A 9 14.47 -16.43 7.81
C VAL A 9 14.42 -16.14 6.31
N TYR A 10 14.44 -17.19 5.49
CA TYR A 10 14.13 -17.05 4.07
C TYR A 10 12.66 -16.64 4.00
N PRO A 11 12.33 -15.49 3.41
CA PRO A 11 10.93 -15.18 3.16
C PRO A 11 10.39 -16.28 2.23
N GLU A 12 9.29 -16.91 2.65
CA GLU A 12 8.54 -17.75 1.73
C GLU A 12 8.21 -16.93 0.46
N PRO A 13 8.29 -17.53 -0.73
CA PRO A 13 7.91 -16.83 -1.95
C PRO A 13 6.47 -16.31 -1.76
N ALA A 14 6.26 -15.05 -2.11
CA ALA A 14 4.94 -14.44 -2.07
C ALA A 14 3.97 -15.39 -2.82
N ARG A 15 2.99 -15.93 -2.10
CA ARG A 15 1.97 -16.75 -2.74
C ARG A 15 1.16 -15.84 -3.65
N ALA A 16 0.91 -16.30 -4.86
CA ALA A 16 0.06 -15.60 -5.80
C ALA A 16 -1.33 -15.41 -5.19
N ILE A 17 -1.82 -14.18 -5.20
CA ILE A 17 -3.21 -13.94 -4.84
C ILE A 17 -4.07 -14.43 -6.01
N GLN A 18 -5.03 -15.31 -5.72
CA GLN A 18 -6.01 -15.72 -6.71
C GLN A 18 -7.29 -14.90 -6.55
N ILE A 19 -7.70 -14.27 -7.64
CA ILE A 19 -9.00 -13.59 -7.68
C ILE A 19 -10.08 -14.66 -7.78
N PRO A 20 -11.13 -14.63 -6.90
CA PRO A 20 -12.25 -15.55 -7.02
C PRO A 20 -12.88 -15.54 -8.40
N SER A 21 -13.36 -16.67 -8.88
CA SER A 21 -14.12 -16.77 -10.14
C SER A 21 -15.63 -16.72 -9.91
N SER A 22 -16.41 -16.49 -10.96
CA SER A 22 -17.88 -16.40 -10.90
C SER A 22 -18.39 -15.34 -9.93
N LEU A 23 -17.73 -14.17 -9.93
CA LEU A 23 -18.09 -13.04 -9.09
C LEU A 23 -19.39 -12.40 -9.55
N SER A 24 -20.37 -12.30 -8.65
CA SER A 24 -21.58 -11.50 -8.84
C SER A 24 -21.27 -9.99 -8.78
N ARG A 25 -22.25 -9.16 -9.13
CA ARG A 25 -22.09 -7.69 -9.03
C ARG A 25 -21.72 -7.22 -7.61
N THR A 26 -22.30 -7.83 -6.59
CA THR A 26 -22.01 -7.50 -5.19
C THR A 26 -20.59 -7.93 -4.82
N ASP A 27 -20.19 -9.13 -5.21
CA ASP A 27 -18.84 -9.64 -4.95
C ASP A 27 -17.76 -8.75 -5.55
N LEU A 28 -17.99 -8.16 -6.74
CA LEU A 28 -17.05 -7.23 -7.37
C LEU A 28 -16.83 -5.95 -6.55
N ASP A 29 -17.88 -5.46 -5.91
CA ASP A 29 -17.78 -4.30 -5.01
C ASP A 29 -17.00 -4.67 -3.74
N ASP A 30 -17.23 -5.88 -3.20
CA ASP A 30 -16.50 -6.39 -2.03
C ASP A 30 -15.03 -6.65 -2.34
N VAL A 31 -14.68 -7.27 -3.49
CA VAL A 31 -13.29 -7.43 -3.94
C VAL A 31 -12.61 -6.06 -4.07
N THR A 32 -13.32 -5.07 -4.62
CA THR A 32 -12.77 -3.70 -4.74
C THR A 32 -12.54 -3.06 -3.37
N GLN A 33 -13.41 -3.33 -2.40
CA GLN A 33 -13.22 -2.82 -1.04
C GLN A 33 -12.07 -3.52 -0.33
N ILE A 34 -11.98 -4.83 -0.39
CA ILE A 34 -10.98 -5.63 0.31
C ILE A 34 -9.60 -5.46 -0.35
N LEU A 35 -9.45 -5.80 -1.63
CA LEU A 35 -8.17 -5.72 -2.34
C LEU A 35 -7.89 -4.32 -2.88
N GLY A 36 -8.90 -3.70 -3.49
CA GLY A 36 -8.74 -2.42 -4.14
C GLY A 36 -8.18 -1.37 -3.19
N HIS A 37 -8.74 -1.23 -2.00
CA HIS A 37 -8.28 -0.23 -1.03
C HIS A 37 -7.06 -0.69 -0.22
N SER A 38 -6.96 -1.96 0.12
CA SER A 38 -5.85 -2.48 0.94
C SER A 38 -4.50 -2.44 0.22
N THR A 39 -4.49 -2.45 -1.11
CA THR A 39 -3.27 -2.34 -1.93
C THR A 39 -2.85 -0.90 -2.23
N ALA A 40 -3.54 0.11 -1.66
CA ALA A 40 -3.15 1.50 -1.78
C ALA A 40 -1.72 1.76 -1.29
N THR A 41 -1.10 2.81 -1.83
CA THR A 41 0.22 3.26 -1.39
C THR A 41 0.21 3.61 0.10
N LYS A 42 1.08 2.99 0.90
CA LYS A 42 1.34 3.35 2.28
C LYS A 42 2.57 4.23 2.37
N PHE A 43 2.46 5.26 3.19
CA PHE A 43 3.56 6.15 3.47
C PHE A 43 4.21 5.77 4.82
N LEU A 44 5.19 4.87 4.79
CA LEU A 44 5.92 4.43 5.98
C LEU A 44 7.13 5.33 6.21
N SER A 45 6.89 6.52 6.70
CA SER A 45 7.93 7.49 7.06
C SER A 45 7.33 8.54 7.99
N ASN A 46 8.20 9.24 8.72
CA ASN A 46 7.78 10.36 9.56
C ASN A 46 7.28 11.55 8.72
N PRO A 47 6.53 12.51 9.30
CA PRO A 47 5.98 13.65 8.56
C PRO A 47 7.01 14.70 8.13
N TYR A 48 8.24 14.65 8.62
CA TYR A 48 9.27 15.63 8.26
C TYR A 48 9.73 15.46 6.81
N SER A 49 10.16 16.58 6.20
CA SER A 49 10.71 16.52 4.84
C SER A 49 12.06 15.77 4.82
N LEU A 50 12.46 15.28 3.66
CA LEU A 50 13.76 14.64 3.45
C LEU A 50 14.93 15.62 3.46
N GLY A 51 14.68 16.94 3.63
CA GLY A 51 15.73 17.95 3.71
C GLY A 51 16.04 18.65 2.38
N GLY A 52 15.04 18.82 1.53
CA GLY A 52 15.16 19.54 0.26
C GLY A 52 15.94 18.74 -0.79
N TYR A 53 16.57 19.42 -1.73
CA TYR A 53 17.24 18.78 -2.88
C TYR A 53 18.37 17.80 -2.52
N SER A 54 18.97 17.87 -1.35
CA SER A 54 19.97 16.89 -0.89
C SER A 54 19.34 15.61 -0.38
N GLY A 55 18.08 15.68 0.10
CA GLY A 55 17.40 14.54 0.70
C GLY A 55 17.11 13.42 -0.31
N PHE A 56 17.42 12.19 0.09
CA PHE A 56 17.20 11.00 -0.70
C PHE A 56 16.88 9.81 0.21
N GLU A 57 15.95 8.97 -0.20
CA GLU A 57 15.54 7.78 0.55
C GLU A 57 15.38 6.60 -0.40
N VAL A 58 15.86 5.43 0.00
CA VAL A 58 15.55 4.15 -0.65
C VAL A 58 15.10 3.17 0.43
N GLY A 59 14.07 2.40 0.15
CA GLY A 59 13.56 1.42 1.11
C GLY A 59 12.84 0.26 0.46
N VAL A 60 12.74 -0.82 1.23
CA VAL A 60 11.93 -2.00 0.91
C VAL A 60 10.82 -2.08 1.95
N THR A 61 9.59 -2.18 1.48
CA THR A 61 8.39 -2.32 2.30
C THR A 61 7.81 -3.70 2.09
N THR A 62 7.46 -4.37 3.19
CA THR A 62 6.64 -5.59 3.18
C THR A 62 5.26 -5.24 3.70
N GLU A 63 4.22 -5.67 3.00
CA GLU A 63 2.82 -5.44 3.39
C GLU A 63 2.09 -6.77 3.53
N PHE A 64 1.24 -6.85 4.56
CA PHE A 64 0.40 -8.01 4.88
C PHE A 64 -1.05 -7.54 4.83
N VAL A 65 -1.79 -8.05 3.87
CA VAL A 65 -3.21 -7.77 3.65
C VAL A 65 -4.00 -9.02 4.07
N ASP A 66 -4.99 -8.84 4.93
CA ASP A 66 -5.93 -9.92 5.24
C ASP A 66 -6.88 -10.11 4.05
N THR A 67 -6.98 -11.33 3.57
CA THR A 67 -7.79 -11.72 2.42
C THR A 67 -8.81 -12.81 2.78
N THR A 68 -9.01 -13.07 4.07
CA THR A 68 -9.91 -14.13 4.56
C THR A 68 -11.30 -13.99 3.96
N ASP A 69 -11.84 -12.79 3.87
CA ASP A 69 -13.18 -12.53 3.35
C ASP A 69 -13.32 -12.77 1.84
N LEU A 70 -12.22 -12.70 1.08
CA LEU A 70 -12.24 -13.03 -0.34
C LEU A 70 -12.61 -14.51 -0.59
N SER A 71 -12.27 -15.40 0.34
CA SER A 71 -12.57 -16.84 0.22
C SER A 71 -14.07 -17.14 0.24
N ASN A 72 -14.88 -16.19 0.67
CA ASN A 72 -16.34 -16.31 0.75
C ASN A 72 -17.04 -15.80 -0.51
N LEU A 73 -16.30 -15.21 -1.46
CA LEU A 73 -16.85 -14.58 -2.68
C LEU A 73 -16.76 -15.54 -3.87
N GLY A 74 -17.72 -15.45 -4.77
CA GLY A 74 -17.75 -16.25 -6.00
C GLY A 74 -17.87 -17.76 -5.77
N SER A 75 -17.37 -18.57 -6.70
CA SER A 75 -17.47 -20.05 -6.72
C SER A 75 -16.25 -20.78 -6.15
N GLY A 76 -15.54 -20.17 -5.24
CA GLY A 76 -14.46 -20.84 -4.51
C GLY A 76 -13.07 -20.40 -4.94
N THR A 77 -12.31 -20.04 -3.94
CA THR A 77 -10.85 -19.90 -3.99
C THR A 77 -10.24 -20.79 -2.92
N GLU A 78 -9.00 -21.18 -3.10
CA GLU A 78 -8.21 -21.70 -2.00
C GLU A 78 -8.19 -20.68 -0.87
N LYS A 79 -8.30 -21.15 0.37
CA LYS A 79 -8.41 -20.32 1.58
C LYS A 79 -7.05 -19.71 1.94
N ASP A 80 -6.49 -18.87 1.12
CA ASP A 80 -5.37 -18.07 1.51
C ASP A 80 -5.87 -16.89 2.33
N SER A 81 -5.62 -16.94 3.64
CA SER A 81 -6.10 -15.94 4.60
C SER A 81 -5.29 -14.64 4.60
N SER A 82 -4.18 -14.57 3.86
CA SER A 82 -3.35 -13.37 3.80
C SER A 82 -2.55 -13.29 2.51
N PHE A 83 -2.44 -12.07 2.00
CA PHE A 83 -1.61 -11.74 0.85
C PHE A 83 -0.43 -10.88 1.32
N GLN A 84 0.79 -11.32 1.00
CA GLN A 84 2.02 -10.60 1.31
C GLN A 84 2.71 -10.20 0.03
N TYR A 85 3.15 -8.96 -0.04
CA TYR A 85 3.98 -8.47 -1.15
C TYR A 85 5.02 -7.44 -0.70
N ASN A 86 6.05 -7.29 -1.53
CA ASN A 86 7.17 -6.40 -1.25
C ASN A 86 7.25 -5.29 -2.29
N ARG A 87 7.44 -4.05 -1.84
CA ARG A 87 7.67 -2.88 -2.68
C ARG A 87 9.07 -2.33 -2.49
N ILE A 88 9.68 -1.88 -3.57
CA ILE A 88 10.83 -0.98 -3.50
C ILE A 88 10.32 0.45 -3.64
N SER A 89 10.79 1.35 -2.80
CA SER A 89 10.48 2.77 -2.87
C SER A 89 11.74 3.61 -2.96
N ILE A 90 11.67 4.67 -3.77
CA ILE A 90 12.73 5.68 -3.92
C ILE A 90 12.10 7.03 -3.70
N GLY A 91 12.68 7.81 -2.78
CA GLY A 91 12.21 9.13 -2.40
C GLY A 91 13.25 10.21 -2.69
N LYS A 92 12.78 11.39 -3.07
CA LYS A 92 13.59 12.57 -3.35
C LYS A 92 12.97 13.80 -2.72
N GLY A 93 13.76 14.51 -1.91
CA GLY A 93 13.39 15.81 -1.39
C GLY A 93 13.37 16.87 -2.49
N LEU A 94 12.43 17.79 -2.37
CA LEU A 94 12.22 18.92 -3.28
C LEU A 94 12.32 20.25 -2.53
N PHE A 95 12.19 21.34 -3.26
CA PHE A 95 12.08 22.69 -2.69
C PHE A 95 10.77 22.83 -1.88
N GLY A 96 10.77 23.66 -0.84
CA GLY A 96 9.56 24.02 -0.08
C GLY A 96 9.03 22.89 0.80
N ASP A 97 9.93 22.07 1.36
CA ASP A 97 9.58 20.95 2.26
C ASP A 97 8.65 19.91 1.63
N GLY A 98 8.67 19.82 0.30
CA GLY A 98 8.03 18.78 -0.47
C GLY A 98 8.95 17.59 -0.70
N ASP A 99 8.39 16.40 -0.79
CA ASP A 99 9.10 15.18 -1.17
C ASP A 99 8.25 14.40 -2.18
N VAL A 100 8.91 13.76 -3.13
CA VAL A 100 8.28 12.84 -4.07
C VAL A 100 8.85 11.45 -3.90
N PHE A 101 7.99 10.43 -3.95
CA PHE A 101 8.39 9.03 -3.91
C PHE A 101 7.77 8.29 -5.08
N ILE A 102 8.52 7.37 -5.63
CA ILE A 102 8.05 6.35 -6.56
C ILE A 102 8.21 4.99 -5.91
N HIS A 103 7.33 4.06 -6.23
CA HIS A 103 7.42 2.69 -5.75
C HIS A 103 6.93 1.72 -6.80
N PHE A 104 7.41 0.49 -6.72
CA PHE A 104 7.04 -0.60 -7.59
C PHE A 104 7.33 -1.94 -6.92
N ILE A 105 6.61 -2.97 -7.34
CA ILE A 105 6.97 -4.35 -7.00
C ILE A 105 8.09 -4.78 -7.93
N PRO A 106 9.29 -5.13 -7.39
CA PRO A 106 10.35 -5.67 -8.21
C PRO A 106 9.91 -7.01 -8.79
N PHE A 107 10.34 -7.29 -10.01
CA PHE A 107 9.99 -8.48 -10.80
C PHE A 107 9.64 -9.68 -9.92
N SER A 108 8.37 -10.03 -9.88
CA SER A 108 7.92 -11.27 -9.27
C SER A 108 8.39 -12.43 -10.13
N SER A 109 8.88 -13.49 -9.53
CA SER A 109 9.26 -14.72 -10.23
C SER A 109 8.04 -15.43 -10.83
N SER A 110 6.83 -15.12 -10.38
CA SER A 110 5.55 -15.36 -11.03
C SER A 110 5.09 -14.02 -11.61
N ASN A 111 4.89 -13.90 -12.91
CA ASN A 111 4.40 -12.69 -13.58
C ASN A 111 2.96 -12.28 -13.18
N GLU A 112 2.47 -12.76 -12.04
CA GLU A 112 1.07 -12.69 -11.63
C GLU A 112 0.68 -11.36 -10.99
N VAL A 113 1.63 -10.64 -10.35
CA VAL A 113 1.35 -9.35 -9.71
C VAL A 113 2.36 -8.32 -10.14
N SER A 114 1.89 -7.24 -10.72
CA SER A 114 2.69 -6.05 -10.99
C SER A 114 2.06 -4.82 -10.35
N GLU A 115 2.89 -3.93 -9.83
CA GLU A 115 2.42 -2.70 -9.22
C GLU A 115 3.45 -1.60 -9.41
N TYR A 116 2.95 -0.40 -9.65
CA TYR A 116 3.73 0.84 -9.65
C TYR A 116 2.89 2.00 -9.13
N GLY A 117 3.56 2.98 -8.57
CA GLY A 117 2.87 4.16 -8.09
C GLY A 117 3.83 5.23 -7.61
N GLY A 118 3.24 6.24 -7.02
CA GLY A 118 3.99 7.34 -6.44
C GLY A 118 3.17 8.13 -5.45
N LEU A 119 3.87 8.91 -4.65
CA LEU A 119 3.26 9.84 -3.73
C LEU A 119 4.04 11.15 -3.69
N PHE A 120 3.33 12.20 -3.36
CA PHE A 120 3.85 13.50 -3.03
C PHE A 120 3.49 13.82 -1.59
N LYS A 121 4.50 14.19 -0.79
CA LYS A 121 4.32 14.66 0.58
C LYS A 121 4.75 16.12 0.66
N TRP A 122 3.95 16.93 1.31
CA TRP A 122 4.27 18.32 1.63
C TRP A 122 4.17 18.55 3.13
N ASN A 123 5.31 18.83 3.76
CA ASN A 123 5.37 19.26 5.15
C ASN A 123 5.07 20.74 5.24
N PHE A 124 3.82 21.07 5.57
CA PHE A 124 3.35 22.46 5.59
C PHE A 124 3.47 23.13 6.96
N TYR A 125 3.75 22.35 8.01
CA TYR A 125 3.91 22.88 9.36
C TYR A 125 4.90 22.05 10.17
N GLN A 126 5.86 22.76 10.77
CA GLN A 126 6.78 22.20 11.76
C GLN A 126 6.85 23.16 12.94
N ALA A 127 6.54 22.65 14.13
CA ALA A 127 6.53 23.46 15.34
C ALA A 127 7.97 23.81 15.76
N LYS A 128 8.20 25.05 16.16
CA LYS A 128 9.55 25.54 16.53
C LYS A 128 10.04 25.01 17.88
N PHE A 129 9.13 24.75 18.82
CA PHE A 129 9.46 24.38 20.20
C PHE A 129 8.98 22.99 20.59
N LEU A 130 8.14 22.37 19.78
CA LEU A 130 7.63 21.03 19.98
C LEU A 130 8.15 20.12 18.86
N PRO A 131 8.43 18.87 19.12
CA PRO A 131 8.84 17.91 18.10
C PRO A 131 7.65 17.45 17.21
N LEU A 132 6.78 18.36 16.82
CA LEU A 132 5.54 18.14 16.09
C LEU A 132 5.66 18.63 14.66
N SER A 133 5.21 17.81 13.74
CA SER A 133 5.15 18.16 12.31
C SER A 133 3.82 17.70 11.71
N LEU A 134 3.32 18.47 10.72
CA LEU A 134 2.13 18.15 9.96
C LEU A 134 2.43 18.15 8.47
N SER A 135 1.91 17.15 7.77
CA SER A 135 2.10 17.00 6.32
C SER A 135 0.80 16.64 5.61
N ALA A 136 0.69 17.04 4.36
CA ALA A 136 -0.31 16.54 3.43
C ALA A 136 0.37 15.56 2.47
N VAL A 137 -0.32 14.47 2.17
CA VAL A 137 0.17 13.41 1.27
C VAL A 137 -0.88 13.18 0.20
N GLY A 138 -0.48 13.21 -1.06
CA GLY A 138 -1.26 12.73 -2.19
C GLY A 138 -0.60 11.51 -2.79
N HIS A 139 -1.36 10.49 -3.18
CA HIS A 139 -0.80 9.27 -3.73
C HIS A 139 -1.61 8.72 -4.89
N TYR A 140 -0.92 7.98 -5.74
CA TYR A 140 -1.50 7.19 -6.83
C TYR A 140 -0.75 5.87 -6.92
N ASN A 141 -1.48 4.78 -7.15
CA ASN A 141 -0.88 3.52 -7.58
C ASN A 141 -1.82 2.74 -8.49
N SER A 142 -1.22 1.85 -9.26
CA SER A 142 -1.89 0.88 -10.11
C SER A 142 -1.32 -0.49 -9.83
N ILE A 143 -2.19 -1.46 -9.58
CA ILE A 143 -1.84 -2.87 -9.39
C ILE A 143 -2.57 -3.70 -10.43
N ASN A 144 -1.89 -4.68 -11.00
CA ASN A 144 -2.42 -5.69 -11.90
C ASN A 144 -2.16 -7.06 -11.30
N VAL A 145 -3.21 -7.86 -11.20
CA VAL A 145 -3.16 -9.26 -10.73
C VAL A 145 -3.61 -10.16 -11.89
N ASP A 146 -2.67 -10.88 -12.49
CA ASP A 146 -2.88 -11.91 -13.53
C ASP A 146 -3.80 -11.46 -14.68
N ASP A 147 -3.74 -10.17 -15.06
CA ASP A 147 -4.63 -9.54 -16.04
C ASP A 147 -6.13 -9.76 -15.77
N SER A 148 -6.47 -10.39 -14.67
CA SER A 148 -7.85 -10.64 -14.24
C SER A 148 -8.44 -9.48 -13.46
N PHE A 149 -7.58 -8.76 -12.74
CA PHE A 149 -7.94 -7.63 -11.90
C PHE A 149 -6.90 -6.51 -12.02
N VAL A 150 -7.34 -5.36 -12.49
CA VAL A 150 -6.53 -4.13 -12.51
C VAL A 150 -7.20 -3.10 -11.62
N ASN A 151 -6.45 -2.54 -10.68
CA ASN A 151 -6.97 -1.54 -9.77
C ASN A 151 -6.10 -0.28 -9.76
N GLU A 152 -6.74 0.86 -9.95
CA GLU A 152 -6.15 2.19 -9.90
C GLU A 152 -6.66 2.93 -8.67
N ILE A 153 -5.77 3.47 -7.86
CA ILE A 153 -6.11 4.20 -6.65
C ILE A 153 -5.53 5.60 -6.72
N PHE A 154 -6.37 6.56 -6.38
CA PHE A 154 -5.96 7.92 -6.11
C PHE A 154 -6.45 8.32 -4.73
N GLY A 155 -5.57 8.87 -3.89
CA GLY A 155 -5.92 9.26 -2.54
C GLY A 155 -5.11 10.42 -2.01
N TRP A 156 -5.57 10.91 -0.87
CA TRP A 156 -4.89 11.92 -0.09
C TRP A 156 -5.03 11.65 1.40
N SER A 157 -4.11 12.15 2.20
CA SER A 157 -4.19 12.08 3.67
C SER A 157 -3.53 13.30 4.30
N LEU A 158 -3.98 13.60 5.52
CA LEU A 158 -3.30 14.49 6.45
C LEU A 158 -2.58 13.64 7.48
N MET A 159 -1.34 13.98 7.73
CA MET A 159 -0.44 13.25 8.60
C MET A 159 0.11 14.19 9.66
N GLY A 160 0.14 13.71 10.90
CA GLY A 160 0.82 14.35 12.01
C GLY A 160 1.84 13.40 12.63
N GLY A 161 2.84 13.93 13.30
CA GLY A 161 3.76 13.09 14.06
C GLY A 161 4.70 13.86 14.95
N ILE A 162 5.30 13.11 15.85
CA ILE A 162 6.23 13.58 16.87
C ILE A 162 7.54 12.79 16.70
N THR A 163 8.66 13.52 16.64
CA THR A 163 9.99 12.91 16.56
C THR A 163 10.80 13.29 17.79
N LEU A 164 11.26 12.28 18.54
CA LEU A 164 12.11 12.40 19.72
C LEU A 164 13.44 11.70 19.43
N ARG A 165 14.44 12.49 19.06
CA ARG A 165 15.77 11.99 18.66
C ARG A 165 15.67 11.02 17.49
N GLN A 166 15.86 9.72 17.74
CA GLN A 166 15.87 8.65 16.75
C GLN A 166 14.49 7.98 16.56
N PHE A 167 13.52 8.29 17.41
CA PHE A 167 12.20 7.68 17.40
C PHE A 167 11.14 8.67 16.93
N SER A 168 10.32 8.23 16.00
CA SER A 168 9.16 8.99 15.50
C SER A 168 7.89 8.16 15.67
N LEU A 169 6.85 8.81 16.15
CA LEU A 169 5.49 8.31 16.15
C LEU A 169 4.67 9.18 15.20
N TYR A 170 3.89 8.57 14.32
CA TYR A 170 3.08 9.32 13.37
C TYR A 170 1.71 8.68 13.20
N TRP A 171 0.75 9.48 12.78
CA TRP A 171 -0.63 9.07 12.52
C TRP A 171 -1.21 9.91 11.40
N GLY A 172 -2.24 9.41 10.76
CA GLY A 172 -2.92 10.16 9.71
C GLY A 172 -4.31 9.64 9.41
N THR A 173 -5.00 10.44 8.63
CA THR A 173 -6.32 10.09 8.10
C THR A 173 -6.49 10.69 6.71
N GLY A 174 -7.27 10.04 5.89
CA GLY A 174 -7.48 10.48 4.52
C GLY A 174 -8.66 9.79 3.84
N SER A 175 -8.72 10.00 2.54
CA SER A 175 -9.71 9.38 1.68
C SER A 175 -9.06 8.97 0.37
N GLN A 176 -9.55 7.88 -0.18
CA GLN A 176 -9.07 7.35 -1.45
C GLN A 176 -10.22 6.83 -2.30
N ARG A 177 -9.98 6.83 -3.60
CA ARG A 177 -10.90 6.30 -4.60
C ARG A 177 -10.20 5.21 -5.37
N ALA A 178 -10.85 4.05 -5.44
CA ALA A 178 -10.42 2.91 -6.23
C ALA A 178 -11.28 2.79 -7.48
N ARG A 179 -10.64 2.44 -8.59
CA ARG A 179 -11.27 2.04 -9.85
C ARG A 179 -10.74 0.68 -10.22
N SER A 180 -11.58 -0.33 -10.05
CA SER A 180 -11.23 -1.72 -10.35
C SER A 180 -11.83 -2.14 -11.68
N THR A 181 -11.01 -2.80 -12.49
CA THR A 181 -11.38 -3.37 -13.78
C THR A 181 -11.21 -4.88 -13.69
N PHE A 182 -12.25 -5.62 -13.95
CA PHE A 182 -12.30 -7.08 -13.91
C PHE A 182 -12.43 -7.64 -15.32
N SER A 183 -11.66 -8.68 -15.63
CA SER A 183 -11.81 -9.41 -16.89
C SER A 183 -13.05 -10.31 -16.85
N SER A 184 -13.60 -10.64 -18.02
CA SER A 184 -14.77 -11.53 -18.12
C SER A 184 -14.55 -12.94 -17.56
N GLN A 185 -13.30 -13.34 -17.36
CA GLN A 185 -12.95 -14.68 -16.85
C GLN A 185 -13.34 -14.89 -15.39
N VAL A 186 -13.36 -13.84 -14.59
CA VAL A 186 -13.70 -13.87 -13.16
C VAL A 186 -15.15 -13.53 -12.86
N LEU A 187 -15.95 -13.15 -13.87
CA LEU A 187 -17.31 -12.67 -13.71
C LEU A 187 -18.35 -13.80 -13.81
N ASP A 188 -19.42 -13.70 -13.02
CA ASP A 188 -20.64 -14.46 -13.27
C ASP A 188 -21.45 -13.80 -14.41
N LEU A 189 -21.26 -14.29 -15.62
CA LEU A 189 -21.96 -13.77 -16.80
C LEU A 189 -23.47 -14.09 -16.81
N THR A 190 -23.97 -14.85 -15.85
CA THR A 190 -25.40 -15.10 -15.69
C THR A 190 -26.09 -14.05 -14.82
N ASP A 191 -25.32 -13.21 -14.10
CA ASP A 191 -25.83 -12.10 -13.32
C ASP A 191 -26.35 -10.99 -14.26
N PRO A 192 -27.65 -10.66 -14.24
CA PRO A 192 -28.23 -9.63 -15.12
C PRO A 192 -27.71 -8.20 -14.82
N ASN A 193 -27.08 -7.99 -13.67
CA ASN A 193 -26.50 -6.70 -13.27
C ASN A 193 -25.09 -6.48 -13.81
N ILE A 194 -24.49 -7.48 -14.47
CA ILE A 194 -23.19 -7.38 -15.09
C ILE A 194 -23.35 -7.08 -16.58
N THR A 195 -22.93 -5.89 -16.99
CA THR A 195 -22.87 -5.50 -18.40
C THR A 195 -21.42 -5.23 -18.78
N LEU A 196 -20.88 -6.06 -19.67
CA LEU A 196 -19.53 -5.90 -20.19
C LEU A 196 -19.42 -4.67 -21.10
N ASN A 197 -18.27 -4.01 -21.01
CA ASN A 197 -17.91 -2.95 -21.94
C ASN A 197 -17.37 -3.54 -23.28
N SER A 198 -16.98 -2.68 -24.21
CA SER A 198 -16.44 -3.08 -25.52
C SER A 198 -15.12 -3.88 -25.44
N THR A 199 -14.44 -3.89 -24.31
CA THR A 199 -13.20 -4.63 -24.06
C THR A 199 -13.41 -5.91 -23.23
N ASN A 200 -14.65 -6.39 -23.12
CA ASN A 200 -15.04 -7.56 -22.33
C ASN A 200 -14.59 -7.46 -20.86
N THR A 201 -14.65 -6.27 -20.30
CA THR A 201 -14.33 -6.02 -18.89
C THR A 201 -15.49 -5.34 -18.17
N PHE A 202 -15.50 -5.46 -16.85
CA PHE A 202 -16.42 -4.75 -15.98
C PHE A 202 -15.65 -3.80 -15.07
N ILE A 203 -16.19 -2.59 -14.88
CA ILE A 203 -15.53 -1.55 -14.07
C ILE A 203 -16.41 -1.21 -12.88
N THR A 204 -15.83 -1.29 -11.68
CA THR A 204 -16.44 -0.76 -10.47
C THR A 204 -15.60 0.37 -9.88
N ARG A 205 -16.23 1.19 -9.05
CA ARG A 205 -15.58 2.31 -8.35
C ARG A 205 -16.03 2.33 -6.91
N SER A 206 -15.08 2.55 -6.02
CA SER A 206 -15.34 2.67 -4.60
C SER A 206 -14.59 3.88 -4.03
N SER A 207 -15.09 4.44 -2.95
CA SER A 207 -14.42 5.51 -2.20
C SER A 207 -14.45 5.16 -0.73
N GLN A 208 -13.30 5.24 -0.07
CA GLN A 208 -13.15 4.87 1.33
C GLN A 208 -12.29 5.87 2.08
N SER A 209 -12.68 6.15 3.32
CA SER A 209 -11.83 6.84 4.28
C SER A 209 -10.92 5.84 4.97
N HIS A 210 -9.71 6.25 5.28
CA HIS A 210 -8.76 5.43 6.02
C HIS A 210 -8.08 6.23 7.12
N SER A 211 -7.52 5.52 8.09
CA SER A 211 -6.67 6.09 9.12
C SER A 211 -5.49 5.15 9.37
N TYR A 212 -4.38 5.69 9.82
CA TYR A 212 -3.20 4.90 10.11
C TYR A 212 -2.43 5.45 11.31
N VAL A 213 -1.66 4.56 11.90
CA VAL A 213 -0.67 4.88 12.94
C VAL A 213 0.60 4.11 12.64
N GLY A 214 1.74 4.75 12.84
CA GLY A 214 3.03 4.12 12.60
C GLY A 214 4.12 4.67 13.52
N ALA A 215 5.20 3.93 13.57
CA ALA A 215 6.40 4.29 14.28
C ALA A 215 7.63 4.08 13.41
N GLN A 216 8.65 4.89 13.60
CA GLN A 216 9.93 4.79 12.91
C GLN A 216 11.07 4.95 13.91
N ILE A 217 12.11 4.14 13.72
CA ILE A 217 13.39 4.29 14.41
C ILE A 217 14.46 4.56 13.35
N GLU A 218 15.28 5.57 13.60
CA GLU A 218 16.37 5.97 12.70
C GLU A 218 17.72 5.87 13.44
N ILE A 219 18.65 5.13 12.83
CA ILE A 219 20.01 4.91 13.36
C ILE A 219 21.00 5.32 12.26
N SER A 220 21.56 6.52 12.40
CA SER A 220 22.37 7.13 11.31
C SER A 220 21.55 7.25 10.04
N SER A 221 22.00 6.68 8.93
CA SER A 221 21.27 6.68 7.65
C SER A 221 20.24 5.56 7.53
N LEU A 222 20.28 4.55 8.40
CA LEU A 222 19.35 3.41 8.36
C LEU A 222 18.09 3.74 9.15
N PHE A 223 16.91 3.37 8.62
CA PHE A 223 15.67 3.44 9.36
C PHE A 223 14.84 2.17 9.24
N LEU A 224 14.05 1.93 10.27
CA LEU A 224 12.99 0.91 10.32
C LEU A 224 11.68 1.61 10.63
N ALA A 225 10.63 1.29 9.90
CA ALA A 225 9.28 1.80 10.16
C ALA A 225 8.27 0.65 10.16
N ALA A 226 7.25 0.79 11.01
CA ALA A 226 6.10 -0.09 11.02
C ALA A 226 4.82 0.75 11.07
N GLN A 227 3.77 0.29 10.39
CA GLN A 227 2.51 1.01 10.27
C GLN A 227 1.35 0.02 10.25
N ILE A 228 0.25 0.45 10.84
CA ILE A 228 -1.05 -0.23 10.74
C ILE A 228 -1.99 0.76 10.08
N ASP A 229 -2.54 0.36 8.96
CA ASP A 229 -3.59 1.07 8.23
C ASP A 229 -4.93 0.42 8.50
N ARG A 230 -5.93 1.22 8.81
CA ARG A 230 -7.30 0.79 9.00
C ARG A 230 -8.12 1.21 7.80
N TYR A 231 -8.43 0.23 6.98
CA TYR A 231 -9.44 0.24 5.93
C TYR A 231 -10.69 -0.51 6.42
N GLN A 232 -11.36 -1.24 5.56
CA GLN A 232 -12.36 -2.23 5.99
C GLN A 232 -11.65 -3.33 6.81
N GLU A 233 -10.56 -3.87 6.24
CA GLU A 233 -9.65 -4.78 6.92
C GLU A 233 -8.33 -4.09 7.27
N PRO A 234 -7.67 -4.45 8.38
CA PRO A 234 -6.39 -3.88 8.76
C PRO A 234 -5.28 -4.37 7.83
N VAL A 235 -4.38 -3.45 7.47
CA VAL A 235 -3.15 -3.77 6.74
C VAL A 235 -1.95 -3.45 7.62
N TYR A 236 -1.06 -4.42 7.75
CA TYR A 236 0.18 -4.29 8.50
C TYR A 236 1.32 -4.11 7.53
N SER A 237 2.15 -3.12 7.78
CA SER A 237 3.27 -2.81 6.89
C SER A 237 4.55 -2.56 7.70
N ALA A 238 5.67 -3.02 7.16
CA ALA A 238 6.99 -2.76 7.70
C ALA A 238 7.94 -2.32 6.59
N LYS A 239 8.80 -1.35 6.88
CA LYS A 239 9.78 -0.81 5.93
C LYS A 239 11.15 -0.74 6.55
N ILE A 240 12.16 -1.16 5.79
CA ILE A 240 13.57 -0.91 6.07
C ILE A 240 14.12 -0.03 4.94
N GLY A 241 14.94 0.95 5.27
CA GLY A 241 15.52 1.81 4.25
C GLY A 241 16.70 2.61 4.73
N VAL A 242 17.29 3.32 3.78
CA VAL A 242 18.39 4.27 4.02
C VAL A 242 17.97 5.66 3.57
N ARG A 243 18.41 6.65 4.33
CA ARG A 243 18.12 8.07 4.09
C ARG A 243 19.41 8.88 4.15
N PHE A 244 19.57 9.83 3.21
CA PHE A 244 20.73 10.70 3.08
C PHE A 244 20.31 12.15 2.95
#